data_5bee9885de05f9d465edb685d9c818ea
#
_entry.id   5bee9885de05f9d465edb685d9c818ea
#
_cell.length_a   1.000
_cell.length_b   1.000
_cell.length_c   1.000
_cell.angle_alpha   90.00
_cell.angle_beta   90.00
_cell.angle_gamma   90.00
#
_symmetry.space_group_name_H-M   'P 1'
#
loop_
_entity.id
_entity.type
_entity.pdbx_description
1 polymer ?
#
loop_
_entity_poly.entity_id
_entity_poly.type
_entity_poly.pdbx_seq_one_letter_code
_entity_poly.pdbx_strand_id
1 'polypeptide(L)'
;FDPAYQLILENLPKIGKLRRVTLEYCQYSSRYDKFRQGEILNAFRPELANGAIMDIGVYPIYMLVQLFGMPQDIKACATKLKNGFEGDGIVLMQYEEMVAEAVYSKITESVNPSVFLGEDGAIILDHVGVPEKIEIRYRDGRTEEIPYQTTAEREDGRGDNMQFEVAGFARLIREKNVEHPYLQHTLHTLQIADEARKQNGIVFDADLVL
;
A
#
# COMPACT_ATOMS: atom_id res chain seq x y z
N PHE A 1 5.27 9.77 6.76
CA PHE A 1 6.43 10.42 7.44
C PHE A 1 7.75 9.73 7.11
N ASP A 2 7.72 8.55 6.49
CA ASP A 2 8.92 7.83 6.09
C ASP A 2 9.71 8.63 5.02
N PRO A 3 11.02 8.81 5.17
CA PRO A 3 11.86 9.51 4.18
C PRO A 3 11.82 8.89 2.77
N ALA A 4 11.57 7.59 2.65
CA ALA A 4 11.44 6.91 1.35
C ALA A 4 10.39 7.56 0.45
N TYR A 5 9.27 8.01 1.02
CA TYR A 5 8.24 8.73 0.28
C TYR A 5 8.79 10.01 -0.39
N GLN A 6 9.54 10.80 0.36
CA GLN A 6 10.14 12.03 -0.16
C GLN A 6 11.19 11.72 -1.24
N LEU A 7 12.01 10.69 -1.01
CA LEU A 7 13.01 10.24 -1.99
C LEU A 7 12.36 9.79 -3.30
N ILE A 8 11.22 9.10 -3.23
CA ILE A 8 10.48 8.73 -4.45
C ILE A 8 10.03 9.98 -5.19
N LEU A 9 9.38 10.94 -4.51
CA LEU A 9 8.92 12.19 -5.12
C LEU A 9 10.05 12.95 -5.82
N GLU A 10 11.19 13.10 -5.15
CA GLU A 10 12.35 13.81 -5.66
C GLU A 10 12.97 13.14 -6.90
N ASN A 11 12.79 11.82 -7.03
CA ASN A 11 13.37 11.03 -8.09
C ASN A 11 12.39 10.72 -9.25
N LEU A 12 11.07 10.92 -9.07
CA LEU A 12 10.10 10.73 -10.17
C LEU A 12 10.49 11.47 -11.46
N PRO A 13 10.99 12.74 -11.44
CA PRO A 13 11.38 13.43 -12.67
C PRO A 13 12.50 12.73 -13.45
N LYS A 14 13.33 11.91 -12.81
CA LYS A 14 14.42 11.19 -13.46
C LYS A 14 13.98 10.09 -14.43
N ILE A 15 12.76 9.58 -14.25
CA ILE A 15 12.21 8.51 -15.09
C ILE A 15 11.31 9.03 -16.22
N GLY A 16 11.26 10.34 -16.42
CA GLY A 16 10.42 10.97 -17.45
C GLY A 16 8.94 10.95 -17.05
N LYS A 17 8.05 11.01 -18.04
CA LYS A 17 6.61 11.03 -17.78
C LYS A 17 6.14 9.69 -17.23
N LEU A 18 5.56 9.72 -16.01
CA LEU A 18 5.05 8.53 -15.35
C LEU A 18 3.82 7.98 -16.11
N ARG A 19 3.81 6.67 -16.37
CA ARG A 19 2.75 6.01 -17.13
C ARG A 19 2.06 4.90 -16.39
N ARG A 20 2.78 4.23 -15.49
CA ARG A 20 2.22 3.14 -14.71
C ARG A 20 2.88 3.06 -13.35
N VAL A 21 2.10 2.71 -12.34
CA VAL A 21 2.58 2.37 -11.00
C VAL A 21 1.98 1.03 -10.58
N THR A 22 2.82 0.12 -10.11
CA THR A 22 2.39 -1.13 -9.48
C THR A 22 2.96 -1.16 -8.07
N LEU A 23 2.10 -1.13 -7.07
CA LEU A 23 2.51 -1.30 -5.67
C LEU A 23 1.95 -2.61 -5.14
N GLU A 24 2.83 -3.45 -4.59
CA GLU A 24 2.47 -4.76 -4.06
C GLU A 24 2.74 -4.86 -2.56
N TYR A 25 1.73 -5.34 -1.80
CA TYR A 25 1.90 -5.81 -0.45
C TYR A 25 1.24 -7.17 -0.30
N CYS A 26 1.99 -8.22 -0.59
CA CYS A 26 1.56 -9.60 -0.47
C CYS A 26 2.39 -10.30 0.60
N GLN A 27 1.76 -10.66 1.70
CA GLN A 27 2.41 -11.30 2.83
C GLN A 27 1.60 -12.51 3.28
N TYR A 28 2.15 -13.72 3.11
CA TYR A 28 1.52 -14.93 3.62
C TYR A 28 1.37 -14.86 5.14
N SER A 29 0.13 -14.78 5.61
CA SER A 29 -0.15 -14.69 7.03
C SER A 29 0.13 -16.02 7.74
N SER A 30 0.93 -16.00 8.80
CA SER A 30 1.14 -17.19 9.66
C SER A 30 -0.15 -17.76 10.25
N ARG A 31 -1.25 -16.96 10.28
CA ARG A 31 -2.57 -17.38 10.73
C ARG A 31 -3.39 -18.09 9.64
N TYR A 32 -2.96 -18.00 8.39
CA TYR A 32 -3.65 -18.64 7.28
C TYR A 32 -3.54 -20.16 7.30
N ASP A 33 -2.42 -20.72 7.79
CA ASP A 33 -2.29 -22.16 7.95
C ASP A 33 -3.33 -22.74 8.93
N LYS A 34 -3.62 -22.04 10.02
CA LYS A 34 -4.69 -22.40 10.94
C LYS A 34 -6.06 -22.35 10.28
N PHE A 35 -6.32 -21.30 9.48
CA PHE A 35 -7.55 -21.21 8.68
C PHE A 35 -7.71 -22.39 7.73
N ARG A 36 -6.64 -22.79 7.03
CA ARG A 36 -6.64 -23.97 6.14
C ARG A 36 -6.92 -25.27 6.89
N GLN A 37 -6.54 -25.35 8.16
CA GLN A 37 -6.81 -26.47 9.06
C GLN A 37 -8.21 -26.42 9.70
N GLY A 38 -8.96 -25.34 9.47
CA GLY A 38 -10.33 -25.16 10.00
C GLY A 38 -10.42 -24.31 11.26
N GLU A 39 -9.30 -23.81 11.81
CA GLU A 39 -9.28 -22.90 12.95
C GLU A 39 -9.31 -21.44 12.47
N ILE A 40 -10.43 -20.73 12.73
CA ILE A 40 -10.61 -19.35 12.27
C ILE A 40 -10.21 -18.40 13.40
N LEU A 41 -9.04 -17.78 13.28
CA LEU A 41 -8.55 -16.74 14.17
C LEU A 41 -9.14 -15.37 13.82
N ASN A 42 -9.11 -14.43 14.76
CA ASN A 42 -9.70 -13.09 14.62
C ASN A 42 -9.28 -12.37 13.33
N ALA A 43 -8.02 -12.49 12.92
CA ALA A 43 -7.49 -11.86 11.70
C ALA A 43 -8.09 -12.39 10.39
N PHE A 44 -8.92 -13.45 10.44
CA PHE A 44 -9.62 -14.06 9.30
C PHE A 44 -11.14 -14.10 9.50
N ARG A 45 -11.65 -13.22 10.37
CA ARG A 45 -13.08 -13.10 10.67
C ARG A 45 -13.67 -11.87 9.99
N PRO A 46 -14.50 -12.01 8.93
CA PRO A 46 -15.14 -10.89 8.25
C PRO A 46 -16.10 -10.11 9.17
N GLU A 47 -16.73 -10.77 10.14
CA GLU A 47 -17.61 -10.13 11.15
C GLU A 47 -16.90 -9.10 12.04
N LEU A 48 -15.57 -9.09 12.07
CA LEU A 48 -14.76 -8.08 12.75
C LEU A 48 -14.30 -6.96 11.80
N ALA A 49 -14.97 -6.78 10.67
CA ALA A 49 -14.60 -5.86 9.60
C ALA A 49 -13.17 -6.11 9.05
N ASN A 50 -12.74 -7.37 9.04
CA ASN A 50 -11.44 -7.79 8.54
C ASN A 50 -11.51 -8.21 7.07
N GLY A 51 -10.46 -7.87 6.34
CA GLY A 51 -10.18 -8.28 4.97
C GLY A 51 -8.75 -7.95 4.63
N ALA A 52 -8.19 -8.54 3.57
CA ALA A 52 -6.83 -8.21 3.16
C ALA A 52 -6.69 -6.75 2.75
N ILE A 53 -7.71 -6.16 2.11
CA ILE A 53 -7.72 -4.74 1.75
C ILE A 53 -7.61 -3.84 2.99
N MET A 54 -8.34 -4.16 4.06
CA MET A 54 -8.40 -3.34 5.28
C MET A 54 -7.16 -3.48 6.15
N ASP A 55 -6.44 -4.60 6.05
CA ASP A 55 -5.27 -4.87 6.89
C ASP A 55 -3.96 -4.49 6.18
N ILE A 56 -3.77 -4.92 4.94
CA ILE A 56 -2.52 -4.69 4.19
C ILE A 56 -2.71 -3.95 2.87
N GLY A 57 -3.88 -4.02 2.24
CA GLY A 57 -4.19 -3.28 1.01
C GLY A 57 -4.20 -1.76 1.21
N VAL A 58 -4.47 -1.30 2.44
CA VAL A 58 -4.41 0.13 2.78
C VAL A 58 -3.03 0.74 2.58
N TYR A 59 -1.93 -0.03 2.70
CA TYR A 59 -0.56 0.50 2.52
C TYR A 59 -0.30 0.95 1.08
N PRO A 60 -0.43 0.10 0.05
CA PRO A 60 -0.25 0.53 -1.34
C PRO A 60 -1.28 1.58 -1.76
N ILE A 61 -2.54 1.47 -1.32
CA ILE A 61 -3.58 2.46 -1.63
C ILE A 61 -3.22 3.83 -1.02
N TYR A 62 -2.82 3.87 0.26
CA TYR A 62 -2.45 5.11 0.92
C TYR A 62 -1.26 5.79 0.23
N MET A 63 -0.24 5.01 -0.16
CA MET A 63 0.92 5.55 -0.87
C MET A 63 0.52 6.16 -2.21
N LEU A 64 -0.36 5.51 -2.98
CA LEU A 64 -0.88 6.05 -4.25
C LEU A 64 -1.69 7.33 -4.02
N VAL A 65 -2.56 7.36 -3.01
CA VAL A 65 -3.31 8.55 -2.63
C VAL A 65 -2.40 9.71 -2.21
N GLN A 66 -1.38 9.41 -1.42
CA GLN A 66 -0.44 10.43 -0.96
C GLN A 66 0.38 11.02 -2.11
N LEU A 67 0.78 10.19 -3.09
CA LEU A 67 1.57 10.62 -4.24
C LEU A 67 0.74 11.34 -5.32
N PHE A 68 -0.47 10.84 -5.60
CA PHE A 68 -1.22 11.23 -6.80
C PHE A 68 -2.66 11.70 -6.51
N GLY A 69 -3.11 11.65 -5.26
CA GLY A 69 -4.48 12.00 -4.89
C GLY A 69 -5.51 10.95 -5.29
N MET A 70 -6.77 11.39 -5.42
CA MET A 70 -7.89 10.51 -5.83
C MET A 70 -7.81 10.18 -7.32
N PRO A 71 -8.00 8.90 -7.70
CA PRO A 71 -8.13 8.51 -9.10
C PRO A 71 -9.47 8.99 -9.69
N GLN A 72 -9.53 9.04 -11.03
CA GLN A 72 -10.75 9.36 -11.77
C GLN A 72 -11.74 8.19 -11.82
N ASP A 73 -11.24 6.95 -11.84
CA ASP A 73 -12.04 5.72 -11.81
C ASP A 73 -11.28 4.61 -11.10
N ILE A 74 -12.04 3.65 -10.57
CA ILE A 74 -11.53 2.52 -9.80
C ILE A 74 -12.20 1.24 -10.30
N LYS A 75 -11.40 0.18 -10.50
CA LYS A 75 -11.89 -1.18 -10.73
C LYS A 75 -11.18 -2.12 -9.77
N ALA A 76 -11.93 -3.03 -9.15
CA ALA A 76 -11.37 -3.95 -8.17
C ALA A 76 -11.84 -5.38 -8.39
N CYS A 77 -10.93 -6.31 -8.13
CA CYS A 77 -11.22 -7.74 -8.07
C CYS A 77 -10.61 -8.31 -6.80
N ALA A 78 -11.31 -9.26 -6.18
CA ALA A 78 -10.86 -9.90 -4.95
C ALA A 78 -11.22 -11.38 -4.90
N THR A 79 -10.41 -12.16 -4.18
CA THR A 79 -10.64 -13.56 -3.89
C THR A 79 -11.21 -13.71 -2.48
N LYS A 80 -12.44 -14.26 -2.38
CA LYS A 80 -13.07 -14.58 -1.09
C LYS A 80 -12.82 -16.02 -0.69
N LEU A 81 -12.45 -16.24 0.56
CA LEU A 81 -12.32 -17.54 1.18
C LEU A 81 -13.70 -18.12 1.54
N LYS A 82 -13.72 -19.41 1.93
CA LYS A 82 -14.95 -20.15 2.24
C LYS A 82 -15.88 -19.52 3.30
N ASN A 83 -15.33 -18.70 4.18
CA ASN A 83 -16.08 -17.97 5.21
C ASN A 83 -16.45 -16.53 4.80
N GLY A 84 -16.23 -16.16 3.54
CA GLY A 84 -16.47 -14.80 3.03
C GLY A 84 -15.34 -13.81 3.28
N PHE A 85 -14.27 -14.20 4.02
CA PHE A 85 -13.10 -13.36 4.21
C PHE A 85 -12.40 -13.07 2.88
N GLU A 86 -12.10 -11.79 2.63
CA GLU A 86 -11.34 -11.37 1.47
C GLU A 86 -9.85 -11.57 1.76
N GLY A 87 -9.23 -12.51 1.05
CA GLY A 87 -7.85 -12.93 1.30
C GLY A 87 -6.81 -12.30 0.39
N ASP A 88 -7.25 -11.82 -0.76
CA ASP A 88 -6.39 -11.39 -1.87
C ASP A 88 -7.15 -10.44 -2.78
N GLY A 89 -6.48 -9.46 -3.38
CA GLY A 89 -7.14 -8.57 -4.31
C GLY A 89 -6.21 -7.60 -5.04
N ILE A 90 -6.81 -6.91 -5.99
CA ILE A 90 -6.19 -5.85 -6.78
C ILE A 90 -7.17 -4.70 -6.96
N VAL A 91 -6.66 -3.48 -6.81
CA VAL A 91 -7.38 -2.25 -7.13
C VAL A 91 -6.65 -1.53 -8.26
N LEU A 92 -7.32 -1.41 -9.41
CA LEU A 92 -6.86 -0.62 -10.54
C LEU A 92 -7.40 0.81 -10.40
N MET A 93 -6.54 1.80 -10.60
CA MET A 93 -6.83 3.21 -10.45
C MET A 93 -6.47 3.97 -11.72
N GLN A 94 -7.45 4.64 -12.32
CA GLN A 94 -7.24 5.46 -13.50
C GLN A 94 -6.96 6.91 -13.09
N TYR A 95 -5.83 7.44 -13.52
CA TYR A 95 -5.50 8.86 -13.47
C TYR A 95 -5.48 9.46 -14.88
N GLU A 96 -5.33 10.78 -15.01
CA GLU A 96 -5.40 11.47 -16.30
C GLU A 96 -4.40 10.93 -17.34
N GLU A 97 -3.17 10.67 -16.90
CA GLU A 97 -2.07 10.30 -17.81
C GLU A 97 -1.40 8.97 -17.44
N MET A 98 -1.85 8.30 -16.39
CA MET A 98 -1.28 7.04 -15.93
C MET A 98 -2.35 6.10 -15.37
N VAL A 99 -1.98 4.82 -15.26
CA VAL A 99 -2.72 3.79 -14.52
C VAL A 99 -1.89 3.40 -13.31
N ALA A 100 -2.56 3.16 -12.18
CA ALA A 100 -1.92 2.58 -11.01
C ALA A 100 -2.66 1.32 -10.55
N GLU A 101 -1.95 0.42 -9.91
CA GLU A 101 -2.50 -0.78 -9.30
C GLU A 101 -1.94 -0.99 -7.90
N ALA A 102 -2.84 -1.28 -6.97
CA ALA A 102 -2.52 -1.75 -5.63
C ALA A 102 -2.85 -3.23 -5.55
N VAL A 103 -1.83 -4.07 -5.39
CA VAL A 103 -1.94 -5.53 -5.27
C VAL A 103 -1.69 -5.91 -3.82
N TYR A 104 -2.55 -6.73 -3.25
CA TYR A 104 -2.42 -7.10 -1.84
C TYR A 104 -2.93 -8.53 -1.59
N SER A 105 -2.25 -9.24 -0.70
CA SER A 105 -2.63 -10.60 -0.32
C SER A 105 -2.20 -10.96 1.10
N LYS A 106 -3.08 -11.64 1.84
CA LYS A 106 -2.77 -12.28 3.13
C LYS A 106 -2.60 -13.79 3.01
N ILE A 107 -2.80 -14.32 1.82
CA ILE A 107 -2.83 -15.77 1.54
C ILE A 107 -1.78 -16.23 0.54
N THR A 108 -1.03 -15.28 -0.02
CA THR A 108 0.12 -15.52 -0.89
C THR A 108 1.25 -14.55 -0.56
N GLU A 109 2.47 -14.90 -0.96
CA GLU A 109 3.59 -13.95 -1.03
C GLU A 109 3.80 -13.55 -2.48
N SER A 110 4.32 -12.34 -2.70
CA SER A 110 4.80 -11.90 -4.01
C SER A 110 6.33 -11.91 -4.06
N VAL A 111 6.86 -12.21 -5.23
CA VAL A 111 8.27 -12.08 -5.55
C VAL A 111 8.55 -10.82 -6.39
N ASN A 112 7.50 -10.07 -6.71
CA ASN A 112 7.62 -8.88 -7.55
C ASN A 112 7.93 -7.66 -6.68
N PRO A 113 8.80 -6.77 -7.15
CA PRO A 113 8.99 -5.47 -6.52
C PRO A 113 7.81 -4.53 -6.83
N SER A 114 7.65 -3.50 -6.02
CA SER A 114 6.82 -2.35 -6.37
C SER A 114 7.56 -1.45 -7.35
N VAL A 115 6.87 -0.94 -8.38
CA VAL A 115 7.51 -0.21 -9.48
C VAL A 115 6.74 1.04 -9.90
N PHE A 116 7.49 2.09 -10.25
CA PHE A 116 7.00 3.29 -10.93
C PHE A 116 7.62 3.30 -12.32
N LEU A 117 6.81 3.23 -13.37
CA LEU A 117 7.26 3.11 -14.76
C LEU A 117 7.03 4.43 -15.50
N GLY A 118 8.13 5.08 -15.87
CA GLY A 118 8.15 6.27 -16.67
C GLY A 118 8.65 6.00 -18.10
N GLU A 119 8.59 7.02 -18.96
CA GLU A 119 9.02 6.91 -20.37
C GLU A 119 10.54 6.75 -20.51
N ASP A 120 11.32 7.21 -19.52
CA ASP A 120 12.79 7.20 -19.56
C ASP A 120 13.43 6.24 -18.56
N GLY A 121 12.64 5.58 -17.72
CA GLY A 121 13.14 4.63 -16.73
C GLY A 121 12.08 4.14 -15.76
N ALA A 122 12.53 3.46 -14.73
CA ALA A 122 11.69 2.94 -13.65
C ALA A 122 12.32 3.20 -12.28
N ILE A 123 11.48 3.49 -11.26
CA ILE A 123 11.88 3.41 -9.85
C ILE A 123 11.35 2.07 -9.32
N ILE A 124 12.20 1.35 -8.61
CA ILE A 124 11.92 0.03 -8.08
C ILE A 124 12.09 0.06 -6.57
N LEU A 125 11.08 -0.42 -5.85
CA LEU A 125 11.10 -0.63 -4.39
C LEU A 125 11.01 -2.12 -4.11
N ASP A 126 11.80 -2.59 -3.17
CA ASP A 126 11.72 -3.97 -2.68
C ASP A 126 10.46 -4.22 -1.84
N HIS A 127 10.04 -3.26 -1.03
CA HIS A 127 8.84 -3.36 -0.19
C HIS A 127 8.13 -2.02 -0.02
N VAL A 128 6.81 -2.01 -0.18
CA VAL A 128 6.01 -0.77 -0.11
C VAL A 128 5.83 -0.22 1.31
N GLY A 129 5.73 -1.11 2.30
CA GLY A 129 5.49 -0.71 3.69
C GLY A 129 6.75 -0.25 4.42
N VAL A 130 7.87 -0.91 4.17
CA VAL A 130 9.18 -0.62 4.74
C VAL A 130 10.23 -0.87 3.67
N PRO A 131 10.49 0.11 2.78
CA PRO A 131 11.52 -0.05 1.77
C PRO A 131 12.91 -0.19 2.43
N GLU A 132 13.69 -1.14 1.95
CA GLU A 132 15.12 -1.29 2.31
C GLU A 132 16.01 -0.87 1.16
N LYS A 133 15.47 -0.93 -0.05
CA LYS A 133 16.16 -0.55 -1.28
C LYS A 133 15.26 0.23 -2.23
N ILE A 134 15.81 1.35 -2.75
CA ILE A 134 15.23 2.13 -3.83
C ILE A 134 16.23 2.19 -4.98
N GLU A 135 15.84 1.70 -6.16
CA GLU A 135 16.70 1.64 -7.33
C GLU A 135 16.03 2.33 -8.52
N ILE A 136 16.80 3.11 -9.29
CA ILE A 136 16.36 3.64 -10.57
C ILE A 136 17.04 2.84 -11.68
N ARG A 137 16.26 2.34 -12.63
CA ARG A 137 16.73 1.73 -13.88
C ARG A 137 16.35 2.61 -15.04
N TYR A 138 17.34 3.15 -15.71
CA TYR A 138 17.15 3.99 -16.89
C TYR A 138 17.00 3.15 -18.16
N ARG A 139 16.28 3.69 -19.13
CA ARG A 139 16.08 3.03 -20.44
C ARG A 139 17.38 2.80 -21.21
N ASP A 140 18.43 3.58 -20.95
CA ASP A 140 19.76 3.41 -21.53
C ASP A 140 20.60 2.31 -20.87
N GLY A 141 20.05 1.61 -19.89
CA GLY A 141 20.69 0.50 -19.17
C GLY A 141 21.48 0.91 -17.93
N ARG A 142 21.61 2.19 -17.61
CA ARG A 142 22.20 2.64 -16.34
C ARG A 142 21.30 2.30 -15.18
N THR A 143 21.90 2.07 -14.01
CA THR A 143 21.22 1.90 -12.73
C THR A 143 21.77 2.89 -11.72
N GLU A 144 20.91 3.36 -10.82
CA GLU A 144 21.25 4.25 -9.72
C GLU A 144 20.56 3.74 -8.45
N GLU A 145 21.30 3.46 -7.42
CA GLU A 145 20.73 3.15 -6.10
C GLU A 145 20.58 4.44 -5.32
N ILE A 146 19.37 4.69 -4.80
CA ILE A 146 19.09 5.86 -3.99
C ILE A 146 19.43 5.50 -2.55
N PRO A 147 20.38 6.21 -1.93
CA PRO A 147 20.74 5.96 -0.54
C PRO A 147 19.53 6.15 0.38
N TYR A 148 19.14 5.07 1.03
CA TYR A 148 18.07 5.05 2.02
C TYR A 148 18.52 4.22 3.21
N GLN A 149 18.39 4.77 4.40
CA GLN A 149 18.67 4.03 5.64
C GLN A 149 17.43 4.05 6.51
N THR A 150 16.92 2.87 6.78
CA THR A 150 16.08 2.63 7.95
C THR A 150 16.93 2.85 9.19
N THR A 151 16.43 3.53 10.18
CA THR A 151 17.23 4.01 11.32
C THR A 151 17.35 3.01 12.46
N ALA A 152 16.63 1.91 12.41
CA ALA A 152 16.74 0.82 13.38
C ALA A 152 16.51 -0.52 12.69
N GLU A 153 17.30 -1.52 13.05
CA GLU A 153 17.05 -2.92 12.71
C GLU A 153 16.18 -3.52 13.82
N ARG A 154 15.12 -4.20 13.43
CA ARG A 154 14.34 -5.07 14.32
C ARG A 154 15.13 -6.34 14.61
N GLU A 155 14.75 -7.06 15.69
CA GLU A 155 15.36 -8.36 16.02
C GLU A 155 15.25 -9.39 14.88
N ASP A 156 14.29 -9.23 13.96
CA ASP A 156 14.09 -10.06 12.79
C ASP A 156 14.91 -9.60 11.56
N GLY A 157 15.78 -8.60 11.72
CA GLY A 157 16.64 -8.06 10.66
C GLY A 157 15.94 -7.10 9.69
N ARG A 158 14.67 -6.81 9.91
CA ARG A 158 13.92 -5.84 9.07
C ARG A 158 14.11 -4.42 9.58
N GLY A 159 14.04 -3.44 8.68
CA GLY A 159 14.02 -2.05 9.06
C GLY A 159 12.79 -1.70 9.91
N ASP A 160 12.96 -0.78 10.85
CA ASP A 160 11.87 -0.20 11.64
C ASP A 160 11.75 1.29 11.35
N ASN A 161 10.63 1.68 10.73
CA ASN A 161 10.32 3.07 10.41
C ASN A 161 9.16 3.66 11.24
N MET A 162 8.62 2.93 12.22
CA MET A 162 7.58 3.43 13.14
C MET A 162 8.00 4.72 13.87
N GLN A 163 9.29 4.91 14.11
CA GLN A 163 9.81 6.13 14.71
C GLN A 163 9.50 7.40 13.89
N PHE A 164 9.48 7.32 12.55
CA PHE A 164 9.13 8.47 11.71
C PHE A 164 7.68 8.88 11.90
N GLU A 165 6.79 7.90 12.07
CA GLU A 165 5.38 8.13 12.36
C GLU A 165 5.21 8.78 13.73
N VAL A 166 5.82 8.22 14.76
CA VAL A 166 5.77 8.76 16.13
C VAL A 166 6.36 10.17 16.18
N ALA A 167 7.53 10.40 15.56
CA ALA A 167 8.17 11.71 15.53
C ALA A 167 7.35 12.73 14.74
N GLY A 168 6.80 12.33 13.59
CA GLY A 168 5.94 13.16 12.75
C GLY A 168 4.66 13.57 13.48
N PHE A 169 3.98 12.63 14.12
CA PHE A 169 2.78 12.91 14.89
C PHE A 169 3.06 13.81 16.10
N ALA A 170 4.14 13.54 16.84
CA ALA A 170 4.56 14.37 17.97
C ALA A 170 4.88 15.81 17.53
N ARG A 171 5.46 16.00 16.33
CA ARG A 171 5.71 17.33 15.75
C ARG A 171 4.40 18.06 15.48
N LEU A 172 3.42 17.42 14.82
CA LEU A 172 2.12 18.03 14.55
C LEU A 172 1.43 18.51 15.83
N ILE A 173 1.51 17.73 16.92
CA ILE A 173 0.94 18.11 18.22
C ILE A 173 1.68 19.34 18.78
N ARG A 174 3.02 19.34 18.79
CA ARG A 174 3.82 20.46 19.33
C ARG A 174 3.59 21.76 18.57
N GLU A 175 3.49 21.67 17.26
CA GLU A 175 3.24 22.79 16.37
C GLU A 175 1.77 23.21 16.34
N LYS A 176 0.88 22.46 17.01
CA LYS A 176 -0.57 22.63 16.95
C LYS A 176 -1.10 22.67 15.51
N ASN A 177 -0.43 21.94 14.63
CA ASN A 177 -0.78 21.87 13.23
C ASN A 177 -1.95 20.91 13.04
N VAL A 178 -3.16 21.47 12.90
CA VAL A 178 -4.40 20.71 12.62
C VAL A 178 -4.77 20.74 11.13
N GLU A 179 -4.14 21.63 10.36
CA GLU A 179 -4.35 21.76 8.91
C GLU A 179 -3.24 21.02 8.15
N HIS A 180 -3.29 19.69 8.18
CA HIS A 180 -2.34 18.83 7.48
C HIS A 180 -3.09 17.87 6.53
N PRO A 181 -2.45 17.36 5.46
CA PRO A 181 -3.13 16.56 4.44
C PRO A 181 -3.44 15.13 4.88
N TYR A 182 -2.84 14.63 5.97
CA TYR A 182 -2.90 13.20 6.32
C TYR A 182 -4.31 12.69 6.62
N LEU A 183 -5.18 13.51 7.24
CA LEU A 183 -6.57 13.13 7.46
C LEU A 183 -7.31 12.95 6.12
N GLN A 184 -7.09 13.87 5.18
CA GLN A 184 -7.70 13.78 3.85
C GLN A 184 -7.17 12.57 3.08
N HIS A 185 -5.87 12.27 3.17
CA HIS A 185 -5.31 11.04 2.58
C HIS A 185 -5.94 9.78 3.17
N THR A 186 -6.15 9.73 4.49
CA THR A 186 -6.84 8.62 5.15
C THR A 186 -8.27 8.47 4.65
N LEU A 187 -9.03 9.57 4.57
CA LEU A 187 -10.41 9.54 4.06
C LEU A 187 -10.47 9.06 2.61
N HIS A 188 -9.60 9.55 1.74
CA HIS A 188 -9.51 9.10 0.35
C HIS A 188 -9.13 7.62 0.25
N THR A 189 -8.18 7.15 1.07
CA THR A 189 -7.81 5.73 1.12
C THR A 189 -8.99 4.85 1.50
N LEU A 190 -9.77 5.26 2.51
CA LEU A 190 -10.97 4.53 2.93
C LEU A 190 -12.06 4.57 1.84
N GLN A 191 -12.26 5.69 1.17
CA GLN A 191 -13.21 5.79 0.05
C GLN A 191 -12.86 4.81 -1.09
N ILE A 192 -11.57 4.68 -1.42
CA ILE A 192 -11.09 3.72 -2.42
C ILE A 192 -11.32 2.28 -1.93
N ALA A 193 -10.98 1.98 -0.68
CA ALA A 193 -11.19 0.67 -0.10
C ALA A 193 -12.67 0.29 -0.04
N ASP A 194 -13.55 1.23 0.32
CA ASP A 194 -15.00 1.02 0.37
C ASP A 194 -15.58 0.76 -1.02
N GLU A 195 -15.15 1.53 -2.04
CA GLU A 195 -15.59 1.29 -3.42
C GLU A 195 -15.10 -0.07 -3.93
N ALA A 196 -13.85 -0.45 -3.63
CA ALA A 196 -13.31 -1.76 -3.98
C ALA A 196 -14.09 -2.90 -3.31
N ARG A 197 -14.43 -2.77 -2.01
CA ARG A 197 -15.26 -3.74 -1.29
C ARG A 197 -16.65 -3.85 -1.91
N LYS A 198 -17.28 -2.72 -2.22
CA LYS A 198 -18.59 -2.65 -2.85
C LYS A 198 -18.62 -3.39 -4.20
N GLN A 199 -17.61 -3.16 -5.06
CA GLN A 199 -17.49 -3.85 -6.37
C GLN A 199 -17.37 -5.36 -6.22
N ASN A 200 -16.77 -5.84 -5.12
CA ASN A 200 -16.60 -7.26 -4.83
C ASN A 200 -17.70 -7.87 -3.94
N GLY A 201 -18.74 -7.10 -3.58
CA GLY A 201 -19.82 -7.56 -2.71
C GLY A 201 -19.31 -7.95 -1.32
N ILE A 202 -18.34 -7.21 -0.78
CA ILE A 202 -17.81 -7.36 0.59
C ILE A 202 -18.52 -6.34 1.47
N VAL A 203 -19.39 -6.84 2.34
CA VAL A 203 -20.20 -6.03 3.26
C VAL A 203 -19.84 -6.41 4.68
N PHE A 204 -19.55 -5.43 5.50
CA PHE A 204 -19.34 -5.61 6.93
C PHE A 204 -20.63 -5.29 7.71
N ASP A 205 -20.78 -5.84 8.90
CA ASP A 205 -21.94 -5.55 9.75
C ASP A 205 -22.11 -4.04 10.04
N ALA A 206 -20.98 -3.32 10.14
CA ALA A 206 -20.98 -1.88 10.31
C ALA A 206 -21.59 -1.10 9.13
N ASP A 207 -21.52 -1.64 7.93
CA ASP A 207 -22.10 -1.01 6.73
C ASP A 207 -23.64 -1.08 6.72
N LEU A 208 -24.24 -1.96 7.55
CA LEU A 208 -25.69 -2.17 7.62
C LEU A 208 -26.39 -1.27 8.65
N VAL A 209 -25.62 -0.52 9.43
CA VAL A 209 -26.12 0.30 10.55
C VAL A 209 -26.29 1.78 10.15
N LEU A 210 -25.87 2.15 8.95
CA LEU A 210 -26.03 3.47 8.32
C LEU A 210 -27.16 3.42 7.31
#